data_3be88867940e60814d2e84115c84fde4
#
_entry.id   3be88867940e60814d2e84115c84fde4
#
_cell.length_a   1.000
_cell.length_b   1.000
_cell.length_c   1.000
_cell.angle_alpha   90.00
_cell.angle_beta   90.00
_cell.angle_gamma   90.00
#
_symmetry.space_group_name_H-M   'P 1'
#
loop_
_entity.id
_entity.type
_entity.pdbx_description
1 polymer ?
#
loop_
_entity_poly.entity_id
_entity_poly.type
_entity_poly.pdbx_seq_one_letter_code
_entity_poly.pdbx_strand_id
1 'polypeptide(L)'
;MRVVNLLCSLFFFIPSKAFSQSQSTSHAFQLQFEALGPGVSPSFNIDSRLTKKENGIGFRAGIGITPLGWLKDACNTGSLNSFPVGINYLMGKSQHLLEFGAGAVLSFMSGTKVYCTGMEKSFFSEDTENYWFTSIGYRYQRLRRKGMTYRLFVSPLFQKDFPVKFWGGGSVGYRF
;
A
#
# COMPACT_ATOMS: atom_id res chain seq x y z
N MET A 1 -10.07 21.32 14.14
CA MET A 1 -11.20 20.98 13.27
C MET A 1 -11.28 21.76 11.93
N ARG A 2 -10.54 22.85 11.68
CA ARG A 2 -10.63 23.62 10.42
C ARG A 2 -9.73 23.12 9.27
N VAL A 3 -8.72 22.32 9.54
CA VAL A 3 -7.75 21.83 8.52
C VAL A 3 -8.28 20.60 7.77
N VAL A 4 -9.13 19.80 8.39
CA VAL A 4 -9.69 18.58 7.76
C VAL A 4 -10.69 18.92 6.63
N ASN A 5 -11.42 20.04 6.77
CA ASN A 5 -12.36 20.47 5.74
C ASN A 5 -11.68 21.04 4.47
N LEU A 6 -10.44 21.49 4.57
CA LEU A 6 -9.70 22.03 3.43
C LEU A 6 -9.13 20.89 2.53
N LEU A 7 -8.80 19.76 3.14
CA LEU A 7 -8.31 18.59 2.39
C LEU A 7 -9.42 17.87 1.61
N CYS A 8 -10.64 17.86 2.12
CA CYS A 8 -11.78 17.28 1.40
C CYS A 8 -12.20 18.06 0.16
N SER A 9 -12.03 19.39 0.15
CA SER A 9 -12.43 20.23 -0.99
C SER A 9 -11.45 20.18 -2.15
N LEU A 10 -10.19 19.77 -1.94
CA LEU A 10 -9.18 19.68 -3.02
C LEU A 10 -9.35 18.42 -3.91
N PHE A 11 -10.10 17.42 -3.45
CA PHE A 11 -10.32 16.20 -4.24
C PHE A 11 -11.42 16.32 -5.31
N PHE A 12 -12.22 17.39 -5.32
CA PHE A 12 -13.32 17.54 -6.26
C PHE A 12 -12.98 18.28 -7.57
N PHE A 13 -11.75 18.81 -7.70
CA PHE A 13 -11.33 19.54 -8.89
C PHE A 13 -10.34 18.76 -9.77
N ILE A 14 -10.59 17.49 -10.02
CA ILE A 14 -9.90 16.78 -11.11
C ILE A 14 -10.75 16.98 -12.37
N PRO A 15 -10.29 17.79 -13.35
CA PRO A 15 -11.06 18.00 -14.57
C PRO A 15 -11.19 16.67 -15.33
N SER A 16 -12.41 16.18 -15.41
CA SER A 16 -12.79 14.91 -16.03
C SER A 16 -12.53 14.82 -17.55
N LYS A 17 -11.91 15.83 -18.15
CA LYS A 17 -11.67 15.91 -19.61
C LYS A 17 -10.27 15.53 -20.08
N ALA A 18 -9.32 15.22 -19.18
CA ALA A 18 -7.93 14.93 -19.58
C ALA A 18 -7.69 13.45 -19.97
N PHE A 19 -8.70 12.59 -19.92
CA PHE A 19 -8.53 11.16 -20.19
C PHE A 19 -9.31 10.68 -21.42
N SER A 20 -9.26 11.48 -22.50
CA SER A 20 -9.81 11.04 -23.77
C SER A 20 -8.74 10.29 -24.58
N GLN A 21 -8.99 8.99 -24.74
CA GLN A 21 -8.63 8.16 -25.89
C GLN A 21 -7.18 8.18 -26.36
N SER A 22 -6.42 7.23 -25.84
CA SER A 22 -5.41 6.55 -26.65
C SER A 22 -5.51 5.06 -26.37
N GLN A 23 -5.85 4.24 -27.35
CA GLN A 23 -5.53 2.82 -27.34
C GLN A 23 -4.01 2.70 -27.43
N SER A 24 -3.34 3.17 -26.39
CA SER A 24 -1.91 3.05 -26.25
C SER A 24 -1.59 1.61 -25.84
N THR A 25 -0.70 1.00 -26.56
CA THR A 25 0.07 -0.19 -26.16
C THR A 25 0.94 0.08 -24.93
N SER A 26 0.46 0.90 -24.01
CA SER A 26 1.14 1.29 -22.79
C SER A 26 1.03 0.19 -21.73
N HIS A 27 2.07 0.11 -20.91
CA HIS A 27 2.07 -0.74 -19.73
C HIS A 27 0.87 -0.40 -18.83
N ALA A 28 0.16 -1.42 -18.35
CA ALA A 28 -1.00 -1.21 -17.48
C ALA A 28 -0.55 -0.52 -16.19
N PHE A 29 -1.10 0.65 -15.96
CA PHE A 29 -0.83 1.49 -14.79
C PHE A 29 -2.08 1.57 -13.92
N GLN A 30 -1.90 1.46 -12.62
CA GLN A 30 -2.99 1.51 -11.64
C GLN A 30 -2.63 2.41 -10.48
N LEU A 31 -3.60 3.19 -10.00
CA LEU A 31 -3.57 3.84 -8.70
C LEU A 31 -4.45 3.05 -7.74
N GLN A 32 -3.95 2.79 -6.55
CA GLN A 32 -4.64 1.98 -5.54
C GLN A 32 -4.61 2.68 -4.19
N PHE A 33 -5.75 2.70 -3.52
CA PHE A 33 -5.84 2.96 -2.09
C PHE A 33 -5.90 1.62 -1.37
N GLU A 34 -5.01 1.40 -0.43
CA GLU A 34 -4.86 0.17 0.31
C GLU A 34 -5.11 0.42 1.79
N ALA A 35 -5.95 -0.39 2.39
CA ALA A 35 -6.18 -0.43 3.82
C ALA A 35 -5.52 -1.67 4.41
N LEU A 36 -4.80 -1.50 5.52
CA LEU A 36 -4.14 -2.58 6.27
C LEU A 36 -3.15 -3.42 5.43
N GLY A 37 -2.44 -2.77 4.52
CA GLY A 37 -1.42 -3.42 3.69
C GLY A 37 -0.06 -3.56 4.36
N PRO A 38 0.98 -3.95 3.60
CA PRO A 38 2.36 -4.02 4.09
C PRO A 38 2.85 -2.74 4.75
N GLY A 39 2.34 -1.58 4.35
CA GLY A 39 2.60 -0.30 5.00
C GLY A 39 1.94 -0.13 6.38
N VAL A 40 1.20 -1.14 6.87
CA VAL A 40 0.49 -1.18 8.17
C VAL A 40 -0.68 -0.19 8.28
N SER A 41 -0.71 0.85 7.48
CA SER A 41 -1.70 1.92 7.50
C SER A 41 -2.40 2.08 6.16
N PRO A 42 -3.41 2.92 6.09
CA PRO A 42 -3.91 3.39 4.82
C PRO A 42 -2.77 3.94 3.97
N SER A 43 -2.65 3.45 2.74
CA SER A 43 -1.59 3.84 1.82
C SER A 43 -2.11 4.05 0.40
N PHE A 44 -1.47 4.96 -0.32
CA PHE A 44 -1.65 5.14 -1.75
C PHE A 44 -0.51 4.44 -2.48
N ASN A 45 -0.87 3.61 -3.43
CA ASN A 45 0.07 2.77 -4.16
C ASN A 45 -0.10 2.97 -5.66
N ILE A 46 1.02 2.92 -6.35
CA ILE A 46 1.13 2.82 -7.79
C ILE A 46 1.50 1.38 -8.12
N ASP A 47 0.80 0.77 -9.06
CA ASP A 47 1.10 -0.57 -9.57
C ASP A 47 1.23 -0.50 -11.09
N SER A 48 2.32 -0.99 -11.62
CA SER A 48 2.59 -1.00 -13.07
C SER A 48 3.10 -2.36 -13.51
N ARG A 49 2.64 -2.80 -14.69
CA ARG A 49 3.14 -4.04 -15.29
C ARG A 49 4.44 -3.77 -16.05
N LEU A 50 5.44 -4.65 -15.88
CA LEU A 50 6.72 -4.55 -16.59
C LEU A 50 6.60 -5.02 -18.05
N THR A 51 5.57 -5.77 -18.35
CA THR A 51 5.28 -6.24 -19.72
C THR A 51 4.00 -5.60 -20.23
N LYS A 52 3.80 -5.60 -21.55
CA LYS A 52 2.55 -5.15 -22.17
C LYS A 52 1.36 -6.08 -21.87
N LYS A 53 1.60 -7.16 -21.13
CA LYS A 53 0.55 -8.09 -20.69
C LYS A 53 -0.07 -7.57 -19.39
N GLU A 54 -1.36 -7.80 -19.22
CA GLU A 54 -2.11 -7.41 -18.03
C GLU A 54 -1.85 -8.32 -16.82
N ASN A 55 -1.29 -9.50 -17.07
CA ASN A 55 -0.79 -10.45 -16.09
C ASN A 55 0.76 -10.51 -16.11
N GLY A 56 1.35 -11.30 -15.23
CA GLY A 56 2.79 -11.44 -15.12
C GLY A 56 3.42 -10.47 -14.13
N ILE A 57 4.69 -10.17 -14.34
CA ILE A 57 5.50 -9.38 -13.39
C ILE A 57 5.11 -7.91 -13.45
N GLY A 58 5.00 -7.31 -12.27
CA GLY A 58 4.80 -5.88 -12.08
C GLY A 58 5.62 -5.32 -10.94
N PHE A 59 5.60 -4.02 -10.84
CA PHE A 59 6.24 -3.23 -9.80
C PHE A 59 5.18 -2.44 -9.04
N ARG A 60 5.35 -2.36 -7.73
CA ARG A 60 4.50 -1.56 -6.84
C ARG A 60 5.36 -0.64 -6.00
N ALA A 61 4.91 0.60 -5.83
CA ALA A 61 5.45 1.55 -4.88
C ALA A 61 4.30 2.33 -4.25
N GLY A 62 4.46 2.71 -2.99
CA GLY A 62 3.41 3.44 -2.27
C GLY A 62 3.94 4.34 -1.18
N ILE A 63 3.01 5.08 -0.60
CA ILE A 63 3.22 5.92 0.57
C ILE A 63 2.06 5.72 1.54
N GLY A 64 2.37 5.43 2.78
CA GLY A 64 1.42 5.29 3.89
C GLY A 64 1.78 6.19 5.05
N ILE A 65 0.77 6.62 5.80
CA ILE A 65 0.93 7.45 6.99
C ILE A 65 0.06 6.86 8.10
N THR A 66 0.69 6.43 9.19
CA THR A 66 0.01 5.90 10.38
C THR A 66 0.16 6.90 11.52
N PRO A 67 -0.92 7.52 12.02
CA PRO A 67 -0.86 8.23 13.28
C PRO A 67 -0.45 7.28 14.40
N LEU A 68 0.57 7.62 15.19
CA LEU A 68 1.09 6.75 16.26
C LEU A 68 0.02 6.44 17.32
N GLY A 69 -0.91 7.35 17.57
CA GLY A 69 -2.04 7.11 18.47
C GLY A 69 -3.00 5.98 18.06
N TRP A 70 -2.89 5.43 16.86
CA TRP A 70 -3.64 4.24 16.41
C TRP A 70 -2.93 2.94 16.79
N LEU A 71 -1.67 3.00 17.12
CA LEU A 71 -0.88 1.87 17.60
C LEU A 71 -1.05 1.77 19.10
N LYS A 72 -1.64 0.68 19.59
CA LYS A 72 -2.08 0.50 21.00
C LYS A 72 -0.99 0.72 22.04
N ASP A 73 0.27 0.62 21.67
CA ASP A 73 1.41 0.67 22.60
C ASP A 73 2.27 1.91 22.40
N ALA A 74 1.78 2.92 21.68
CA ALA A 74 2.55 4.10 21.40
C ALA A 74 2.27 5.22 22.38
N CYS A 75 3.20 5.45 23.30
CA CYS A 75 3.27 6.69 24.08
C CYS A 75 3.74 7.89 23.24
N ASN A 76 4.12 7.64 22.01
CA ASN A 76 4.69 8.64 21.12
C ASN A 76 3.60 9.44 20.42
N THR A 77 3.81 10.76 20.36
CA THR A 77 2.97 11.65 19.54
C THR A 77 3.65 11.87 18.19
N GLY A 78 2.95 11.57 17.11
CA GLY A 78 3.50 11.75 15.77
C GLY A 78 2.89 10.79 14.74
N SER A 79 3.64 10.51 13.68
CA SER A 79 3.24 9.61 12.62
C SER A 79 4.37 8.67 12.20
N LEU A 80 4.01 7.46 11.83
CA LEU A 80 4.88 6.53 11.12
C LEU A 80 4.59 6.68 9.62
N ASN A 81 5.58 7.13 8.88
CA ASN A 81 5.53 7.22 7.43
C ASN A 81 6.15 5.94 6.85
N SER A 82 5.46 5.29 5.95
CA SER A 82 5.90 4.03 5.33
C SER A 82 5.92 4.15 3.82
N PHE A 83 6.97 3.59 3.21
CA PHE A 83 7.17 3.54 1.76
C PHE A 83 7.29 2.08 1.33
N PRO A 84 6.17 1.38 1.11
CA PRO A 84 6.20 0.02 0.58
C PRO A 84 6.66 0.04 -0.88
N VAL A 85 7.68 -0.76 -1.18
CA VAL A 85 8.16 -1.00 -2.54
C VAL A 85 8.30 -2.50 -2.76
N GLY A 86 7.95 -2.97 -3.95
CA GLY A 86 8.03 -4.40 -4.22
C GLY A 86 7.70 -4.77 -5.65
N ILE A 87 7.84 -6.05 -5.90
CA ILE A 87 7.44 -6.70 -7.14
C ILE A 87 6.21 -7.57 -6.88
N ASN A 88 5.39 -7.74 -7.89
CA ASN A 88 4.27 -8.65 -7.82
C ASN A 88 4.14 -9.44 -9.13
N TYR A 89 3.54 -10.61 -9.02
CA TYR A 89 3.22 -11.46 -10.14
C TYR A 89 1.74 -11.78 -10.15
N LEU A 90 1.08 -11.48 -11.27
CA LEU A 90 -0.33 -11.80 -11.49
C LEU A 90 -0.47 -13.04 -12.35
N MET A 91 -1.13 -14.05 -11.81
CA MET A 91 -1.42 -15.32 -12.47
C MET A 91 -2.91 -15.42 -12.77
N GLY A 92 -3.25 -15.70 -14.02
CA GLY A 92 -4.63 -15.90 -14.46
C GLY A 92 -4.86 -15.38 -15.88
N LYS A 93 -5.99 -15.78 -16.47
CA LYS A 93 -6.40 -15.40 -17.83
C LYS A 93 -7.76 -14.69 -17.87
N SER A 94 -8.42 -14.56 -16.71
CA SER A 94 -9.74 -13.94 -16.56
C SER A 94 -9.64 -12.65 -15.74
N GLN A 95 -10.77 -12.06 -15.43
CA GLN A 95 -10.85 -10.91 -14.52
C GLN A 95 -10.44 -11.24 -13.08
N HIS A 96 -10.40 -12.54 -12.75
CA HIS A 96 -10.03 -13.09 -11.46
C HIS A 96 -8.58 -13.55 -11.51
N LEU A 97 -7.71 -12.91 -10.76
CA LEU A 97 -6.28 -13.16 -10.77
C LEU A 97 -5.81 -13.52 -9.38
N LEU A 98 -4.87 -14.44 -9.32
CA LEU A 98 -4.08 -14.71 -8.14
C LEU A 98 -2.85 -13.81 -8.18
N GLU A 99 -2.52 -13.18 -7.05
CA GLU A 99 -1.39 -12.29 -6.91
C GLU A 99 -0.40 -12.83 -5.90
N PHE A 100 0.87 -12.84 -6.28
CA PHE A 100 2.01 -13.07 -5.40
C PHE A 100 2.85 -11.81 -5.38
N GLY A 101 3.32 -11.41 -4.21
CA GLY A 101 4.15 -10.23 -4.07
C GLY A 101 5.29 -10.45 -3.08
N ALA A 102 6.34 -9.68 -3.25
CA ALA A 102 7.44 -9.57 -2.31
C ALA A 102 8.04 -8.17 -2.37
N GLY A 103 8.51 -7.68 -1.24
CA GLY A 103 9.09 -6.34 -1.20
C GLY A 103 9.62 -5.95 0.17
N ALA A 104 9.93 -4.68 0.30
CA ALA A 104 10.38 -4.06 1.52
C ALA A 104 9.54 -2.82 1.84
N VAL A 105 9.46 -2.49 3.10
CA VAL A 105 8.88 -1.25 3.59
C VAL A 105 9.97 -0.44 4.26
N LEU A 106 10.19 0.75 3.75
CA LEU A 106 11.05 1.75 4.37
C LEU A 106 10.17 2.58 5.30
N SER A 107 10.50 2.63 6.59
CA SER A 107 9.68 3.32 7.59
C SER A 107 10.45 4.45 8.24
N PHE A 108 9.80 5.58 8.44
CA PHE A 108 10.36 6.75 9.10
C PHE A 108 9.36 7.29 10.11
N MET A 109 9.79 7.40 11.35
CA MET A 109 8.99 8.05 12.40
C MET A 109 9.19 9.57 12.36
N SER A 110 8.09 10.29 12.43
CA SER A 110 8.07 11.74 12.58
C SER A 110 7.27 12.10 13.83
N GLY A 111 7.89 12.77 14.79
CA GLY A 111 7.25 13.20 16.05
C GLY A 111 8.17 13.10 17.24
N THR A 112 7.62 13.38 18.42
CA THR A 112 8.34 13.38 19.70
C THR A 112 8.32 11.98 20.31
N LYS A 113 9.50 11.44 20.61
CA LYS A 113 9.62 10.19 21.37
C LYS A 113 9.33 10.46 22.84
N VAL A 114 8.37 9.78 23.40
CA VAL A 114 8.13 9.75 24.85
C VAL A 114 8.49 8.34 25.33
N TYR A 115 9.49 8.26 26.20
CA TYR A 115 9.88 6.98 26.78
C TYR A 115 8.84 6.55 27.82
N CYS A 116 8.14 5.48 27.55
CA CYS A 116 7.27 4.84 28.52
C CYS A 116 8.05 3.80 29.30
N THR A 117 8.21 4.03 30.58
CA THR A 117 8.89 3.10 31.51
C THR A 117 8.03 1.83 31.64
N GLY A 118 8.58 0.66 31.30
CA GLY A 118 7.94 -0.63 31.54
C GLY A 118 7.23 -1.29 30.36
N MET A 119 7.30 -0.75 29.14
CA MET A 119 6.78 -1.43 27.95
C MET A 119 7.82 -2.30 27.27
N GLU A 120 7.42 -3.53 26.90
CA GLU A 120 8.20 -4.37 26.00
C GLU A 120 8.36 -3.71 24.63
N LYS A 121 9.48 -3.98 23.95
CA LYS A 121 9.73 -3.50 22.58
C LYS A 121 8.58 -3.94 21.66
N SER A 122 7.86 -2.98 21.09
CA SER A 122 6.85 -3.30 20.10
C SER A 122 7.48 -3.34 18.70
N PHE A 123 6.87 -4.06 17.77
CA PHE A 123 7.32 -4.21 16.37
C PHE A 123 7.56 -2.85 15.66
N PHE A 124 6.96 -1.76 16.17
CA PHE A 124 7.09 -0.42 15.61
C PHE A 124 7.69 0.59 16.61
N SER A 125 8.34 0.14 17.69
CA SER A 125 8.73 1.01 18.80
C SER A 125 10.12 1.63 18.72
N GLU A 126 11.01 1.11 17.91
CA GLU A 126 12.38 1.61 17.81
C GLU A 126 12.75 2.01 16.39
N ASP A 127 13.52 3.09 16.28
CA ASP A 127 14.17 3.71 15.13
C ASP A 127 13.99 3.01 13.80
N THR A 128 13.26 3.67 12.87
CA THR A 128 13.30 3.45 11.42
C THR A 128 13.70 2.02 11.01
N GLU A 129 12.92 1.03 11.37
CA GLU A 129 13.26 -0.33 10.98
C GLU A 129 12.57 -0.70 9.68
N ASN A 130 13.40 -0.91 8.67
CA ASN A 130 12.95 -1.49 7.42
C ASN A 130 12.56 -2.95 7.65
N TYR A 131 11.47 -3.37 7.06
CA TYR A 131 11.03 -4.76 7.12
C TYR A 131 10.68 -5.28 5.72
N TRP A 132 10.78 -6.59 5.57
CA TRP A 132 10.44 -7.27 4.34
C TRP A 132 9.02 -7.83 4.45
N PHE A 133 8.39 -7.99 3.32
CA PHE A 133 7.10 -8.66 3.25
C PHE A 133 7.01 -9.58 2.03
N THR A 134 6.18 -10.59 2.17
CA THR A 134 5.63 -11.31 1.03
C THR A 134 4.12 -11.14 1.05
N SER A 135 3.45 -11.42 -0.03
CA SER A 135 1.99 -11.37 -0.08
C SER A 135 1.43 -12.42 -1.02
N ILE A 136 0.29 -12.95 -0.63
CA ILE A 136 -0.55 -13.76 -1.49
C ILE A 136 -1.95 -13.18 -1.44
N GLY A 137 -2.59 -13.04 -2.59
CA GLY A 137 -3.90 -12.42 -2.63
C GLY A 137 -4.69 -12.72 -3.89
N TYR A 138 -5.92 -12.29 -3.82
CA TYR A 138 -6.85 -12.32 -4.93
C TYR A 138 -7.04 -10.90 -5.47
N ARG A 139 -6.99 -10.76 -6.80
CA ARG A 139 -7.25 -9.50 -7.48
C ARG A 139 -8.37 -9.67 -8.51
N TYR A 140 -9.36 -8.79 -8.43
CA TYR A 140 -10.33 -8.60 -9.49
C TYR A 140 -9.95 -7.37 -10.32
N GLN A 141 -9.78 -7.52 -11.63
CA GLN A 141 -9.58 -6.40 -12.55
C GLN A 141 -10.19 -6.71 -13.91
N ARG A 142 -10.82 -5.70 -14.53
CA ARG A 142 -11.30 -5.84 -15.91
C ARG A 142 -10.13 -5.91 -16.87
N LEU A 143 -10.07 -6.99 -17.67
CA LEU A 143 -9.05 -7.13 -18.69
C LEU A 143 -9.37 -6.23 -19.89
N ARG A 144 -8.31 -5.69 -20.50
CA ARG A 144 -8.37 -4.86 -21.72
C ARG A 144 -9.26 -3.62 -21.63
N ARG A 145 -9.64 -3.21 -20.43
CA ARG A 145 -10.47 -2.04 -20.20
C ARG A 145 -10.00 -1.28 -18.97
N LYS A 146 -10.07 0.04 -19.04
CA LYS A 146 -9.95 0.89 -17.86
C LYS A 146 -11.06 0.58 -16.88
N GLY A 147 -10.79 0.70 -15.62
CA GLY A 147 -11.83 0.48 -14.62
C GLY A 147 -11.32 0.17 -13.22
N MET A 148 -12.28 -0.06 -12.35
CA MET A 148 -12.02 -0.39 -10.95
C MET A 148 -11.32 -1.73 -10.80
N THR A 149 -10.43 -1.79 -9.82
CA THR A 149 -9.72 -2.99 -9.39
C THR A 149 -9.91 -3.18 -7.91
N TYR A 150 -10.06 -4.42 -7.49
CA TYR A 150 -10.23 -4.81 -6.09
C TYR A 150 -9.21 -5.88 -5.76
N ARG A 151 -8.62 -5.80 -4.58
CA ARG A 151 -7.62 -6.76 -4.11
C ARG A 151 -7.86 -7.09 -2.66
N LEU A 152 -7.73 -8.38 -2.32
CA LEU A 152 -7.68 -8.89 -0.96
C LEU A 152 -6.42 -9.74 -0.83
N PHE A 153 -5.69 -9.62 0.27
CA PHE A 153 -4.42 -10.33 0.42
C PHE A 153 -4.07 -10.57 1.89
N VAL A 154 -3.17 -11.51 2.07
CA VAL A 154 -2.48 -11.77 3.34
C VAL A 154 -0.99 -11.53 3.10
N SER A 155 -0.34 -10.89 4.04
CA SER A 155 1.05 -10.48 3.94
C SER A 155 1.79 -10.81 5.24
N PRO A 156 2.61 -11.86 5.28
CA PRO A 156 3.58 -12.04 6.34
C PRO A 156 4.65 -10.96 6.28
N LEU A 157 4.96 -10.38 7.43
CA LEU A 157 5.97 -9.34 7.63
C LEU A 157 7.17 -9.95 8.37
N PHE A 158 8.36 -9.63 7.89
CA PHE A 158 9.63 -10.15 8.39
C PHE A 158 10.52 -8.99 8.82
N GLN A 159 10.81 -8.91 10.10
CA GLN A 159 11.69 -7.93 10.68
C GLN A 159 12.75 -8.65 11.50
N LYS A 160 13.99 -8.11 11.51
CA LYS A 160 15.08 -8.63 12.31
C LYS A 160 14.68 -8.63 13.80
N ASP A 161 15.00 -9.70 14.49
CA ASP A 161 14.78 -9.88 15.95
C ASP A 161 13.31 -9.93 16.39
N PHE A 162 12.35 -9.99 15.45
CA PHE A 162 10.93 -10.13 15.76
C PHE A 162 10.32 -11.39 15.12
N PRO A 163 9.33 -12.00 15.76
CA PRO A 163 8.58 -13.09 15.16
C PRO A 163 7.80 -12.61 13.93
N VAL A 164 7.61 -13.51 12.97
CA VAL A 164 6.83 -13.23 11.77
C VAL A 164 5.41 -12.80 12.16
N LYS A 165 4.99 -11.65 11.68
CA LYS A 165 3.62 -11.15 11.86
C LYS A 165 2.81 -11.34 10.59
N PHE A 166 1.63 -11.92 10.71
CA PHE A 166 0.69 -12.04 9.61
C PHE A 166 -0.22 -10.82 9.59
N TRP A 167 -0.30 -10.21 8.42
CA TRP A 167 -1.11 -9.03 8.19
C TRP A 167 -2.04 -9.27 7.01
N GLY A 168 -3.27 -8.84 7.11
CA GLY A 168 -4.25 -8.94 6.02
C GLY A 168 -4.77 -7.58 5.62
N GLY A 169 -5.02 -7.38 4.35
CA GLY A 169 -5.50 -6.11 3.86
C GLY A 169 -6.31 -6.22 2.57
N GLY A 170 -6.87 -5.08 2.20
CA GLY A 170 -7.59 -4.92 0.96
C GLY A 170 -7.23 -3.62 0.26
N SER A 171 -7.39 -3.58 -1.04
CA SER A 171 -7.24 -2.35 -1.79
C SER A 171 -8.31 -2.18 -2.86
N VAL A 172 -8.62 -0.92 -3.13
CA VAL A 172 -9.46 -0.48 -4.24
C VAL A 172 -8.63 0.44 -5.10
N GLY A 173 -8.70 0.27 -6.41
CA GLY A 173 -7.92 1.09 -7.32
C GLY A 173 -8.59 1.31 -8.65
N TYR A 174 -7.95 2.12 -9.47
CA TYR A 174 -8.37 2.39 -10.83
C TYR A 174 -7.21 2.15 -11.80
N ARG A 175 -7.50 1.42 -12.86
CA ARG A 175 -6.59 1.13 -13.97
C ARG A 175 -6.86 2.05 -15.15
N PHE A 176 -5.81 2.63 -15.66
CA PHE A 176 -5.81 3.56 -16.79
C PHE A 176 -5.50 2.86 -18.11
#